data_077f0d9b8a1e29e032fa8656caa42aae
#
_entry.id   077f0d9b8a1e29e032fa8656caa42aae
#
_cell.length_a   1.000
_cell.length_b   1.000
_cell.length_c   1.000
_cell.angle_alpha   90.00
_cell.angle_beta   90.00
_cell.angle_gamma   90.00
#
_symmetry.space_group_name_H-M   'P 1'
#
loop_
_entity.id
_entity.type
_entity.pdbx_description
1 polymer ?
#
loop_
_entity_poly.entity_id
_entity_poly.type
_entity_poly.pdbx_seq_one_letter_code
_entity_poly.pdbx_strand_id
1 'polypeptide(L)'
;MGFFIGLYLKVIETKKLSLINNVGEIKEIESPQSILFIGANGSGKTRLGSWIELDSPHSSNVHRIGAQKSLVFPDSTTPQSIDLAEKNLLWGHPQWTSQHKRSKWNNKPATTLQNDFEKLLVYLFSDETEENAKFKRECKATDARIEPPITKIDQLKSLWEKILPHRELIIGGLRVQTCPKGEISKAYNSSEMSDGERVIFYLIGQCLAAPQNGIIVIDEPELHLHKSIQIPLWNEVEKLRSDCLFVHLTHDVDFASAKENSKKIWLKGFDGKNWQWEEIDEDNNLPNELIIEILGSRKPIVFVEGENGSFDVSLYREVLSDFLVIPRGSCTQVIQSVKALKANSQLHHLEVYGIIDRDRRLQQEINKLERDSIYVLNVAEVENLFCAKEILEIVSNRLGRNATQDFQNISNTIFSRLSGEIETQVSLRVNDEIKFLLQMFDTSHKGENSIQSSLNNLFTSIDISKLYSENYTLLDSILQQKNYTNLLAVYNRKSLASQISASLGLSNGSLPETVVRLSKSDCKNEIKNALKPYFGNFQQFIE
;
A
#
# COMPACT_ATOMS: atom_id res chain seq x y z
N MET A 1 26.58 -47.38 -13.40
CA MET A 1 25.35 -46.93 -14.10
C MET A 1 24.93 -45.64 -13.39
N GLY A 2 25.36 -44.52 -13.92
CA GLY A 2 25.04 -43.20 -13.35
C GLY A 2 23.84 -42.59 -14.10
N PHE A 3 22.80 -42.31 -13.37
CA PHE A 3 21.65 -41.56 -13.91
C PHE A 3 21.99 -40.06 -13.94
N PHE A 4 22.23 -39.54 -15.13
CA PHE A 4 22.24 -38.10 -15.36
C PHE A 4 20.78 -37.62 -15.37
N ILE A 5 20.36 -36.93 -14.32
CA ILE A 5 19.13 -36.13 -14.29
C ILE A 5 19.46 -34.82 -15.00
N GLY A 6 19.09 -34.73 -16.27
CA GLY A 6 19.14 -33.48 -17.02
C GLY A 6 18.08 -32.52 -16.49
N LEU A 7 18.47 -31.54 -15.69
CA LEU A 7 17.66 -30.35 -15.43
C LEU A 7 17.55 -29.57 -16.76
N TYR A 8 16.45 -29.72 -17.45
CA TYR A 8 16.04 -28.75 -18.48
C TYR A 8 15.70 -27.45 -17.78
N LEU A 9 16.65 -26.53 -17.72
CA LEU A 9 16.37 -25.12 -17.50
C LEU A 9 15.46 -24.67 -18.63
N LYS A 10 14.15 -24.55 -18.35
CA LYS A 10 13.21 -23.89 -19.24
C LYS A 10 13.70 -22.46 -19.38
N VAL A 11 14.26 -22.08 -20.52
CA VAL A 11 14.55 -20.68 -20.85
C VAL A 11 13.20 -19.95 -20.77
N ILE A 12 13.03 -19.12 -19.77
CA ILE A 12 11.85 -18.28 -19.64
C ILE A 12 12.01 -17.21 -20.72
N GLU A 13 11.20 -17.32 -21.77
CA GLU A 13 11.18 -16.35 -22.86
C GLU A 13 10.64 -15.01 -22.32
N THR A 14 11.50 -14.00 -22.26
CA THR A 14 11.11 -12.65 -21.80
C THR A 14 10.34 -11.93 -22.91
N LYS A 15 9.27 -11.23 -22.52
CA LYS A 15 8.45 -10.39 -23.39
C LYS A 15 8.84 -8.94 -23.22
N LYS A 16 8.67 -8.13 -24.28
CA LYS A 16 9.15 -6.77 -24.35
C LYS A 16 8.01 -5.75 -24.48
N LEU A 17 8.14 -4.66 -23.76
CA LEU A 17 7.32 -3.47 -23.91
C LEU A 17 8.20 -2.27 -24.20
N SER A 18 7.94 -1.60 -25.32
CA SER A 18 8.63 -0.37 -25.69
C SER A 18 7.88 0.84 -25.14
N LEU A 19 8.55 1.68 -24.35
CA LEU A 19 7.99 2.89 -23.75
C LEU A 19 8.82 4.12 -24.07
N ILE A 20 8.15 5.27 -24.15
CA ILE A 20 8.82 6.57 -24.22
C ILE A 20 9.31 6.98 -22.83
N ASN A 21 10.58 7.36 -22.72
CA ASN A 21 11.16 7.92 -21.51
C ASN A 21 10.94 9.45 -21.41
N ASN A 22 11.44 10.06 -20.35
CA ASN A 22 11.31 11.50 -20.06
C ASN A 22 12.02 12.43 -21.08
N VAL A 23 12.94 11.90 -21.88
CA VAL A 23 13.62 12.65 -22.95
C VAL A 23 13.04 12.37 -24.34
N GLY A 24 12.00 11.55 -24.43
CA GLY A 24 11.32 11.23 -25.70
C GLY A 24 11.94 10.07 -26.48
N GLU A 25 12.84 9.28 -25.87
CA GLU A 25 13.43 8.09 -26.48
C GLU A 25 12.64 6.84 -26.10
N ILE A 26 12.63 5.85 -27.00
CA ILE A 26 12.00 4.54 -26.73
C ILE A 26 12.98 3.67 -25.95
N LYS A 27 12.58 3.22 -24.77
CA LYS A 27 13.28 2.24 -23.94
C LYS A 27 12.48 0.93 -23.91
N GLU A 28 13.16 -0.20 -24.07
CA GLU A 28 12.56 -1.53 -23.94
C GLU A 28 12.59 -2.00 -22.47
N ILE A 29 11.47 -2.51 -22.01
CA ILE A 29 11.30 -3.14 -20.70
C ILE A 29 11.00 -4.60 -20.92
N GLU A 30 11.79 -5.48 -20.31
CA GLU A 30 11.62 -6.92 -20.40
C GLU A 30 10.98 -7.50 -19.14
N SER A 31 10.03 -8.41 -19.32
CA SER A 31 9.42 -9.17 -18.24
C SER A 31 9.02 -10.57 -18.71
N PRO A 32 9.10 -11.58 -17.84
CA PRO A 32 8.67 -12.93 -18.21
C PRO A 32 7.16 -13.03 -18.40
N GLN A 33 6.34 -12.25 -17.66
CA GLN A 33 4.88 -12.40 -17.70
C GLN A 33 4.13 -11.09 -17.59
N SER A 34 4.46 -10.24 -16.62
CA SER A 34 3.70 -9.02 -16.35
C SER A 34 4.58 -7.83 -15.93
N ILE A 35 4.13 -6.63 -16.31
CA ILE A 35 4.69 -5.35 -15.92
C ILE A 35 3.62 -4.60 -15.13
N LEU A 36 4.00 -4.06 -13.99
CA LEU A 36 3.12 -3.34 -13.10
C LEU A 36 3.56 -1.86 -13.01
N PHE A 37 2.72 -0.96 -13.49
CA PHE A 37 2.92 0.48 -13.33
C PHE A 37 2.18 0.97 -12.09
N ILE A 38 2.92 1.51 -11.15
CA ILE A 38 2.42 2.05 -9.89
C ILE A 38 2.53 3.57 -9.95
N GLY A 39 1.45 4.27 -9.64
CA GLY A 39 1.48 5.73 -9.61
C GLY A 39 0.24 6.33 -8.97
N ALA A 40 0.40 7.50 -8.34
CA ALA A 40 -0.70 8.22 -7.72
C ALA A 40 -1.80 8.62 -8.73
N ASN A 41 -2.98 8.94 -8.24
CA ASN A 41 -4.06 9.46 -9.08
C ASN A 41 -3.59 10.75 -9.80
N GLY A 42 -3.80 10.79 -11.12
CA GLY A 42 -3.33 11.89 -11.97
C GLY A 42 -1.88 11.80 -12.43
N SER A 43 -1.13 10.70 -12.15
CA SER A 43 0.21 10.45 -12.71
C SER A 43 0.21 10.14 -14.22
N GLY A 44 -0.97 9.97 -14.83
CA GLY A 44 -1.10 9.69 -16.26
C GLY A 44 -1.20 8.20 -16.62
N LYS A 45 -1.51 7.30 -15.69
CA LYS A 45 -1.65 5.85 -15.91
C LYS A 45 -2.59 5.53 -17.09
N THR A 46 -3.84 6.00 -17.02
CA THR A 46 -4.83 5.75 -18.08
C THR A 46 -4.39 6.32 -19.43
N ARG A 47 -3.66 7.46 -19.45
CA ARG A 47 -3.08 8.00 -20.68
C ARG A 47 -1.96 7.11 -21.21
N LEU A 48 -1.13 6.54 -20.32
CA LEU A 48 -0.11 5.57 -20.68
C LEU A 48 -0.73 4.33 -21.32
N GLY A 49 -1.76 3.77 -20.70
CA GLY A 49 -2.49 2.62 -21.26
C GLY A 49 -3.08 2.93 -22.64
N SER A 50 -3.63 4.13 -22.81
CA SER A 50 -4.14 4.60 -24.11
C SER A 50 -3.04 4.73 -25.16
N TRP A 51 -1.89 5.27 -24.78
CA TRP A 51 -0.73 5.39 -25.67
C TRP A 51 -0.18 4.00 -26.06
N ILE A 52 -0.07 3.07 -25.12
CA ILE A 52 0.37 1.69 -25.41
C ILE A 52 -0.57 1.04 -26.44
N GLU A 53 -1.88 1.23 -26.29
CA GLU A 53 -2.88 0.64 -27.20
C GLU A 53 -2.89 1.29 -28.59
N LEU A 54 -2.71 2.61 -28.68
CA LEU A 54 -3.02 3.36 -29.89
C LEU A 54 -1.79 3.88 -30.64
N ASP A 55 -0.74 4.25 -29.93
CA ASP A 55 0.37 5.03 -30.48
C ASP A 55 1.74 4.35 -30.29
N SER A 56 1.81 3.23 -29.53
CA SER A 56 3.06 2.50 -29.33
C SER A 56 3.45 1.67 -30.57
N PRO A 57 4.70 1.26 -30.69
CA PRO A 57 5.13 0.31 -31.72
C PRO A 57 4.37 -1.02 -31.71
N HIS A 58 3.76 -1.37 -30.56
CA HIS A 58 2.99 -2.61 -30.37
C HIS A 58 1.50 -2.47 -30.67
N SER A 59 1.00 -1.26 -31.04
CA SER A 59 -0.42 -0.91 -31.12
C SER A 59 -1.31 -1.88 -31.90
N SER A 60 -0.76 -2.55 -32.94
CA SER A 60 -1.49 -3.55 -33.71
C SER A 60 -1.91 -4.79 -32.89
N ASN A 61 -1.13 -5.13 -31.87
CA ASN A 61 -1.29 -6.35 -31.07
C ASN A 61 -1.58 -6.10 -29.58
N VAL A 62 -2.11 -4.91 -29.26
CA VAL A 62 -2.48 -4.54 -27.90
C VAL A 62 -3.99 -4.60 -27.72
N HIS A 63 -4.45 -5.16 -26.62
CA HIS A 63 -5.84 -5.09 -26.18
C HIS A 63 -5.90 -4.42 -24.80
N ARG A 64 -6.70 -3.33 -24.68
CA ARG A 64 -6.82 -2.60 -23.43
C ARG A 64 -8.20 -2.75 -22.80
N ILE A 65 -8.22 -3.05 -21.51
CA ILE A 65 -9.39 -3.10 -20.66
C ILE A 65 -9.38 -1.83 -19.79
N GLY A 66 -10.32 -0.90 -20.06
CA GLY A 66 -10.39 0.39 -19.37
C GLY A 66 -10.88 0.26 -17.92
N ALA A 67 -10.51 1.23 -17.08
CA ALA A 67 -11.01 1.33 -15.71
C ALA A 67 -12.53 1.55 -15.69
N GLN A 68 -13.02 2.47 -16.50
CA GLN A 68 -14.45 2.76 -16.62
C GLN A 68 -15.11 1.84 -17.65
N LYS A 69 -15.93 0.90 -17.16
CA LYS A 69 -16.62 -0.09 -17.97
C LYS A 69 -18.06 -0.28 -17.52
N SER A 70 -18.96 -0.44 -18.50
CA SER A 70 -20.33 -0.84 -18.25
C SER A 70 -20.39 -2.34 -18.01
N LEU A 71 -21.00 -2.74 -16.91
CA LEU A 71 -21.22 -4.15 -16.56
C LEU A 71 -22.66 -4.59 -16.85
N VAL A 72 -23.33 -3.95 -17.81
CA VAL A 72 -24.66 -4.34 -18.24
C VAL A 72 -24.55 -5.65 -19.04
N PHE A 73 -25.00 -6.72 -18.43
CA PHE A 73 -25.03 -8.06 -19.04
C PHE A 73 -26.36 -8.23 -19.80
N PRO A 74 -26.37 -8.48 -21.10
CA PRO A 74 -27.61 -8.71 -21.85
C PRO A 74 -28.20 -10.09 -21.54
N ASP A 75 -29.52 -10.20 -21.61
CA ASP A 75 -30.24 -11.46 -21.34
C ASP A 75 -29.98 -12.56 -22.38
N SER A 76 -29.69 -12.17 -23.61
CA SER A 76 -29.36 -13.08 -24.71
C SER A 76 -28.58 -12.32 -25.78
N THR A 77 -27.95 -13.05 -26.68
CA THR A 77 -27.19 -12.47 -27.79
C THR A 77 -27.46 -13.20 -29.10
N THR A 78 -27.06 -12.59 -30.20
CA THR A 78 -27.18 -13.18 -31.55
C THR A 78 -25.78 -13.35 -32.14
N PRO A 79 -25.31 -14.56 -32.42
CA PRO A 79 -24.02 -14.80 -33.03
C PRO A 79 -23.91 -14.17 -34.41
N GLN A 80 -22.69 -13.81 -34.77
CA GLN A 80 -22.31 -13.34 -36.11
C GLN A 80 -21.19 -14.23 -36.65
N SER A 81 -20.70 -13.96 -37.86
CA SER A 81 -19.44 -14.59 -38.27
C SER A 81 -18.32 -14.19 -37.34
N ILE A 82 -17.43 -15.11 -37.00
CA ILE A 82 -16.35 -14.88 -36.03
C ILE A 82 -15.50 -13.64 -36.38
N ASP A 83 -15.17 -13.48 -37.68
CA ASP A 83 -14.37 -12.33 -38.16
C ASP A 83 -15.05 -10.97 -37.88
N LEU A 84 -16.39 -10.90 -38.04
CA LEU A 84 -17.14 -9.66 -37.78
C LEU A 84 -17.27 -9.40 -36.28
N ALA A 85 -17.49 -10.45 -35.50
CA ALA A 85 -17.60 -10.38 -34.04
C ALA A 85 -16.30 -9.90 -33.41
N GLU A 86 -15.16 -10.47 -33.85
CA GLU A 86 -13.81 -10.09 -33.40
C GLU A 86 -13.52 -8.63 -33.73
N LYS A 87 -13.75 -8.18 -34.98
CA LYS A 87 -13.53 -6.79 -35.39
C LYS A 87 -14.41 -5.82 -34.60
N ASN A 88 -15.67 -6.18 -34.36
CA ASN A 88 -16.58 -5.35 -33.59
C ASN A 88 -16.12 -5.19 -32.14
N LEU A 89 -15.62 -6.24 -31.51
CA LEU A 89 -15.10 -6.21 -30.15
C LEU A 89 -13.78 -5.45 -30.06
N LEU A 90 -12.79 -5.82 -30.88
CA LEU A 90 -11.44 -5.28 -30.79
C LEU A 90 -11.33 -3.85 -31.35
N TRP A 91 -12.03 -3.53 -32.42
CA TRP A 91 -11.90 -2.26 -33.12
C TRP A 91 -13.14 -1.35 -33.05
N GLY A 92 -14.25 -1.89 -32.53
CA GLY A 92 -15.50 -1.13 -32.29
C GLY A 92 -16.57 -1.24 -33.36
N HIS A 93 -16.23 -1.71 -34.57
CA HIS A 93 -17.17 -1.89 -35.67
C HIS A 93 -16.77 -3.05 -36.59
N PRO A 94 -17.71 -3.85 -37.12
CA PRO A 94 -17.40 -5.04 -37.94
C PRO A 94 -16.60 -4.78 -39.23
N GLN A 95 -16.67 -3.56 -39.76
CA GLN A 95 -15.98 -3.16 -40.98
C GLN A 95 -14.66 -2.42 -40.75
N TRP A 96 -14.30 -2.18 -39.47
CA TRP A 96 -13.08 -1.44 -39.13
C TRP A 96 -11.85 -2.36 -39.09
N THR A 97 -10.68 -1.72 -39.09
CA THR A 97 -9.38 -2.35 -38.96
C THR A 97 -8.68 -1.80 -37.72
N SER A 98 -7.50 -2.31 -37.39
CA SER A 98 -6.68 -1.82 -36.28
C SER A 98 -6.40 -0.31 -36.32
N GLN A 99 -6.39 0.30 -37.52
CA GLN A 99 -6.23 1.76 -37.70
C GLN A 99 -7.40 2.58 -37.12
N HIS A 100 -8.56 1.98 -36.94
CA HIS A 100 -9.76 2.65 -36.42
C HIS A 100 -9.93 2.52 -34.90
N LYS A 101 -9.00 1.86 -34.19
CA LYS A 101 -9.09 1.65 -32.73
C LYS A 101 -9.41 2.92 -31.94
N ARG A 102 -8.89 4.09 -32.36
CA ARG A 102 -9.15 5.36 -31.69
C ARG A 102 -10.65 5.74 -31.71
N SER A 103 -11.34 5.40 -32.79
CA SER A 103 -12.78 5.65 -32.90
C SER A 103 -13.62 4.77 -31.96
N LYS A 104 -13.16 3.57 -31.61
CA LYS A 104 -13.77 2.74 -30.55
C LYS A 104 -13.95 3.52 -29.23
N TRP A 105 -13.05 4.41 -28.96
CA TRP A 105 -13.01 5.24 -27.76
C TRP A 105 -13.60 6.65 -27.94
N ASN A 106 -14.46 6.86 -28.96
CA ASN A 106 -15.04 8.17 -29.28
C ASN A 106 -13.99 9.30 -29.35
N ASN A 107 -12.79 9.00 -29.81
CA ASN A 107 -11.61 9.88 -29.84
C ASN A 107 -11.19 10.45 -28.46
N LYS A 108 -11.68 9.87 -27.35
CA LYS A 108 -11.35 10.24 -25.97
C LYS A 108 -10.92 8.99 -25.16
N PRO A 109 -9.83 8.32 -25.54
CA PRO A 109 -9.51 6.98 -25.03
C PRO A 109 -9.22 6.91 -23.52
N ALA A 110 -8.89 8.05 -22.89
CA ALA A 110 -8.64 8.09 -21.45
C ALA A 110 -9.90 8.27 -20.59
N THR A 111 -11.02 8.68 -21.17
CA THR A 111 -12.23 9.07 -20.40
C THR A 111 -13.52 8.43 -20.90
N THR A 112 -13.50 7.70 -22.00
CA THR A 112 -14.69 7.05 -22.56
C THR A 112 -15.06 5.83 -21.72
N LEU A 113 -16.34 5.77 -21.31
CA LEU A 113 -16.92 4.58 -20.71
C LEU A 113 -16.95 3.43 -21.74
N GLN A 114 -16.30 2.33 -21.41
CA GLN A 114 -16.31 1.13 -22.25
C GLN A 114 -17.66 0.41 -22.10
N ASN A 115 -18.38 0.25 -23.19
CA ASN A 115 -19.68 -0.44 -23.24
C ASN A 115 -19.66 -1.50 -24.35
N ASP A 116 -18.97 -2.60 -24.08
CA ASP A 116 -18.72 -3.66 -25.06
C ASP A 116 -19.04 -5.06 -24.52
N PHE A 117 -19.78 -5.17 -23.41
CA PHE A 117 -20.15 -6.45 -22.82
C PHE A 117 -20.95 -7.32 -23.79
N GLU A 118 -21.93 -6.73 -24.48
CA GLU A 118 -22.71 -7.41 -25.52
C GLU A 118 -21.80 -7.90 -26.67
N LYS A 119 -20.87 -7.05 -27.12
CA LYS A 119 -19.90 -7.43 -28.17
C LYS A 119 -19.00 -8.59 -27.74
N LEU A 120 -18.61 -8.62 -26.46
CA LEU A 120 -17.86 -9.72 -25.89
C LEU A 120 -18.65 -11.05 -25.95
N LEU A 121 -19.93 -11.02 -25.57
CA LEU A 121 -20.78 -12.22 -25.63
C LEU A 121 -20.99 -12.69 -27.08
N VAL A 122 -21.26 -11.75 -28.00
CA VAL A 122 -21.38 -12.05 -29.44
C VAL A 122 -20.10 -12.75 -29.91
N TYR A 123 -18.92 -12.25 -29.54
CA TYR A 123 -17.64 -12.85 -29.91
C TYR A 123 -17.47 -14.27 -29.34
N LEU A 124 -17.70 -14.45 -28.03
CA LEU A 124 -17.55 -15.74 -27.36
C LEU A 124 -18.48 -16.83 -27.96
N PHE A 125 -19.74 -16.49 -28.16
CA PHE A 125 -20.69 -17.45 -28.78
C PHE A 125 -20.43 -17.70 -30.27
N SER A 126 -19.90 -16.70 -30.99
CA SER A 126 -19.48 -16.89 -32.37
C SER A 126 -18.26 -17.81 -32.49
N ASP A 127 -17.30 -17.66 -31.59
CA ASP A 127 -16.12 -18.51 -31.46
C ASP A 127 -16.52 -19.97 -31.15
N GLU A 128 -17.40 -20.17 -30.17
CA GLU A 128 -17.94 -21.50 -29.83
C GLU A 128 -18.67 -22.15 -31.02
N THR A 129 -19.47 -21.36 -31.74
CA THR A 129 -20.20 -21.86 -32.91
C THR A 129 -19.24 -22.30 -34.02
N GLU A 130 -18.19 -21.54 -34.30
CA GLU A 130 -17.20 -21.90 -35.33
C GLU A 130 -16.37 -23.11 -34.92
N GLU A 131 -15.92 -23.20 -33.67
CA GLU A 131 -15.15 -24.33 -33.16
C GLU A 131 -16.01 -25.62 -33.16
N ASN A 132 -17.28 -25.55 -32.77
CA ASN A 132 -18.21 -26.66 -32.86
C ASN A 132 -18.49 -27.07 -34.31
N ALA A 133 -18.57 -26.13 -35.25
CA ALA A 133 -18.73 -26.43 -36.68
C ALA A 133 -17.49 -27.12 -37.28
N LYS A 134 -16.28 -26.69 -36.87
CA LYS A 134 -15.02 -27.35 -37.24
C LYS A 134 -14.98 -28.79 -36.70
N PHE A 135 -15.23 -28.97 -35.42
CA PHE A 135 -15.28 -30.26 -34.77
C PHE A 135 -16.25 -31.22 -35.47
N LYS A 136 -17.47 -30.74 -35.79
CA LYS A 136 -18.45 -31.55 -36.53
C LYS A 136 -17.96 -31.95 -37.93
N ARG A 137 -17.23 -31.08 -38.65
CA ARG A 137 -16.62 -31.41 -39.94
C ARG A 137 -15.54 -32.48 -39.81
N GLU A 138 -14.69 -32.36 -38.81
CA GLU A 138 -13.62 -33.31 -38.51
C GLU A 138 -14.18 -34.69 -38.13
N CYS A 139 -15.18 -34.75 -37.25
CA CYS A 139 -15.86 -36.00 -36.90
C CYS A 139 -16.50 -36.70 -38.10
N LYS A 140 -16.97 -35.94 -39.12
CA LYS A 140 -17.52 -36.53 -40.35
C LYS A 140 -16.45 -36.99 -41.33
N ALA A 141 -15.21 -36.52 -41.20
CA ALA A 141 -14.12 -36.84 -42.10
C ALA A 141 -13.31 -38.07 -41.66
N THR A 142 -13.53 -38.60 -40.46
CA THR A 142 -12.81 -39.76 -39.92
C THR A 142 -13.71 -40.62 -39.03
N ASP A 143 -13.45 -41.93 -39.02
CA ASP A 143 -14.09 -42.86 -38.08
C ASP A 143 -13.39 -42.93 -36.72
N ALA A 144 -12.27 -42.24 -36.58
CA ALA A 144 -11.57 -42.15 -35.30
C ALA A 144 -12.33 -41.26 -34.32
N ARG A 145 -12.27 -41.62 -33.03
CA ARG A 145 -12.82 -40.77 -31.97
C ARG A 145 -11.97 -39.50 -31.85
N ILE A 146 -12.58 -38.33 -32.02
CA ILE A 146 -11.98 -37.03 -31.83
C ILE A 146 -12.49 -36.45 -30.50
N GLU A 147 -11.60 -35.99 -29.66
CA GLU A 147 -11.99 -35.30 -28.40
C GLU A 147 -12.56 -33.91 -28.73
N PRO A 148 -13.63 -33.47 -28.04
CA PRO A 148 -14.20 -32.14 -28.23
C PRO A 148 -13.19 -31.02 -27.97
N PRO A 149 -13.17 -29.93 -28.75
CA PRO A 149 -12.30 -28.80 -28.50
C PRO A 149 -12.69 -28.11 -27.21
N ILE A 150 -11.68 -27.58 -26.49
CA ILE A 150 -11.91 -26.69 -25.35
C ILE A 150 -12.07 -25.28 -25.91
N THR A 151 -13.30 -24.79 -25.92
CA THR A 151 -13.63 -23.44 -26.44
C THR A 151 -13.24 -22.34 -25.44
N LYS A 152 -13.25 -21.06 -25.89
CA LYS A 152 -13.03 -19.92 -24.97
C LYS A 152 -14.11 -19.82 -23.89
N ILE A 153 -15.34 -20.23 -24.21
CA ILE A 153 -16.43 -20.29 -23.23
C ILE A 153 -16.17 -21.38 -22.18
N ASP A 154 -15.64 -22.55 -22.56
CA ASP A 154 -15.26 -23.60 -21.61
C ASP A 154 -14.14 -23.11 -20.67
N GLN A 155 -13.14 -22.45 -21.22
CA GLN A 155 -12.04 -21.86 -20.44
C GLN A 155 -12.55 -20.79 -19.48
N LEU A 156 -13.43 -19.91 -19.95
CA LEU A 156 -14.05 -18.88 -19.13
C LEU A 156 -14.85 -19.48 -17.97
N LYS A 157 -15.73 -20.45 -18.28
CA LYS A 157 -16.55 -21.15 -17.29
C LYS A 157 -15.67 -21.81 -16.22
N SER A 158 -14.69 -22.60 -16.65
CA SER A 158 -13.77 -23.30 -15.75
C SER A 158 -13.04 -22.34 -14.81
N LEU A 159 -12.54 -21.22 -15.33
CA LEU A 159 -11.82 -20.24 -14.53
C LEU A 159 -12.76 -19.46 -13.61
N TRP A 160 -13.93 -19.04 -14.10
CA TRP A 160 -14.91 -18.30 -13.30
C TRP A 160 -15.40 -19.14 -12.11
N GLU A 161 -15.70 -20.42 -12.30
CA GLU A 161 -16.10 -21.36 -11.24
C GLU A 161 -14.95 -21.68 -10.28
N LYS A 162 -13.70 -21.63 -10.74
CA LYS A 162 -12.52 -21.76 -9.87
C LYS A 162 -12.37 -20.55 -8.94
N ILE A 163 -12.62 -19.36 -9.44
CA ILE A 163 -12.56 -18.11 -8.65
C ILE A 163 -13.77 -17.97 -7.71
N LEU A 164 -14.94 -18.46 -8.12
CA LEU A 164 -16.19 -18.42 -7.37
C LEU A 164 -16.69 -19.84 -7.06
N PRO A 165 -16.03 -20.61 -6.18
CA PRO A 165 -16.27 -22.04 -6.01
C PRO A 165 -17.65 -22.39 -5.44
N HIS A 166 -18.41 -21.42 -4.96
CA HIS A 166 -19.78 -21.53 -4.47
C HIS A 166 -20.84 -21.30 -5.55
N ARG A 167 -20.43 -20.99 -6.78
CA ARG A 167 -21.28 -20.70 -7.92
C ARG A 167 -21.00 -21.65 -9.08
N GLU A 168 -21.96 -21.78 -9.97
CA GLU A 168 -21.88 -22.55 -11.21
C GLU A 168 -22.48 -21.75 -12.36
N LEU A 169 -21.83 -21.79 -13.54
CA LEU A 169 -22.32 -21.17 -14.77
C LEU A 169 -23.04 -22.21 -15.62
N ILE A 170 -24.21 -21.85 -16.11
CA ILE A 170 -24.98 -22.62 -17.08
C ILE A 170 -24.97 -21.83 -18.37
N ILE A 171 -24.26 -22.35 -19.40
CA ILE A 171 -24.10 -21.68 -20.70
C ILE A 171 -24.71 -22.55 -21.75
N GLY A 172 -25.63 -22.01 -22.52
CA GLY A 172 -26.31 -22.72 -23.60
C GLY A 172 -27.48 -21.93 -24.18
N GLY A 173 -27.89 -22.24 -25.40
CA GLY A 173 -28.98 -21.52 -26.06
C GLY A 173 -28.72 -20.02 -26.23
N LEU A 174 -27.46 -19.62 -26.39
CA LEU A 174 -27.01 -18.20 -26.50
C LEU A 174 -27.32 -17.36 -25.27
N ARG A 175 -27.36 -18.00 -24.11
CA ARG A 175 -27.62 -17.40 -22.80
C ARG A 175 -26.59 -17.83 -21.80
N VAL A 176 -26.36 -16.99 -20.80
CA VAL A 176 -25.57 -17.29 -19.63
C VAL A 176 -26.47 -17.17 -18.41
N GLN A 177 -26.49 -18.20 -17.59
CA GLN A 177 -27.18 -18.24 -16.29
C GLN A 177 -26.20 -18.64 -15.20
N THR A 178 -26.54 -18.36 -13.97
CA THR A 178 -25.77 -18.82 -12.79
C THR A 178 -26.69 -19.39 -11.74
N CYS A 179 -26.15 -20.27 -10.92
CA CYS A 179 -26.86 -20.82 -9.74
C CYS A 179 -25.84 -21.08 -8.62
N PRO A 180 -26.30 -21.28 -7.38
CA PRO A 180 -25.48 -21.89 -6.34
C PRO A 180 -25.01 -23.27 -6.80
N LYS A 181 -23.77 -23.64 -6.50
CA LYS A 181 -23.16 -24.88 -6.95
C LYS A 181 -24.02 -26.12 -6.60
N GLY A 182 -24.37 -26.89 -7.64
CA GLY A 182 -25.22 -28.09 -7.52
C GLY A 182 -26.73 -27.80 -7.41
N GLU A 183 -27.19 -26.56 -7.46
CA GLU A 183 -28.60 -26.18 -7.34
C GLU A 183 -29.18 -25.64 -8.66
N ILE A 184 -29.11 -26.41 -9.73
CA ILE A 184 -29.54 -26.00 -11.09
C ILE A 184 -30.99 -25.47 -11.12
N SER A 185 -31.87 -25.99 -10.26
CA SER A 185 -33.26 -25.50 -10.16
C SER A 185 -33.40 -24.05 -9.69
N LYS A 186 -32.35 -23.47 -9.14
CA LYS A 186 -32.27 -22.07 -8.69
C LYS A 186 -31.52 -21.18 -9.70
N ALA A 187 -31.39 -21.61 -10.94
CA ALA A 187 -30.71 -20.84 -11.97
C ALA A 187 -31.47 -19.56 -12.29
N TYR A 188 -30.73 -18.47 -12.40
CA TYR A 188 -31.24 -17.16 -12.80
C TYR A 188 -30.36 -16.54 -13.90
N ASN A 189 -30.87 -15.52 -14.59
CA ASN A 189 -30.17 -14.93 -15.71
C ASN A 189 -28.93 -14.14 -15.26
N SER A 190 -27.90 -14.13 -16.09
CA SER A 190 -26.66 -13.38 -15.87
C SER A 190 -26.86 -11.88 -15.71
N SER A 191 -27.93 -11.31 -16.23
CA SER A 191 -28.31 -9.90 -15.98
C SER A 191 -28.61 -9.60 -14.50
N GLU A 192 -28.97 -10.61 -13.72
CA GLU A 192 -29.24 -10.53 -12.28
C GLU A 192 -28.03 -10.90 -11.40
N MET A 193 -26.88 -11.21 -12.00
CA MET A 193 -25.62 -11.45 -11.28
C MET A 193 -25.21 -10.19 -10.47
N SER A 194 -24.51 -10.41 -9.36
CA SER A 194 -23.85 -9.33 -8.64
C SER A 194 -22.76 -8.66 -9.50
N ASP A 195 -22.40 -7.42 -9.15
CA ASP A 195 -21.35 -6.67 -9.86
C ASP A 195 -20.03 -7.42 -9.88
N GLY A 196 -19.66 -8.07 -8.75
CA GLY A 196 -18.45 -8.88 -8.67
C GLY A 196 -18.47 -10.09 -9.61
N GLU A 197 -19.59 -10.82 -9.71
CA GLU A 197 -19.74 -11.94 -10.63
C GLU A 197 -19.64 -11.50 -12.08
N ARG A 198 -20.29 -10.38 -12.43
CA ARG A 198 -20.27 -9.81 -13.79
C ARG A 198 -18.87 -9.31 -14.18
N VAL A 199 -18.16 -8.62 -13.27
CA VAL A 199 -16.83 -8.11 -13.58
C VAL A 199 -15.82 -9.23 -13.78
N ILE A 200 -15.88 -10.32 -13.00
CA ILE A 200 -15.00 -11.47 -13.17
C ILE A 200 -15.23 -12.11 -14.53
N PHE A 201 -16.50 -12.34 -14.92
CA PHE A 201 -16.87 -12.86 -16.24
C PHE A 201 -16.32 -11.97 -17.37
N TYR A 202 -16.54 -10.66 -17.26
CA TYR A 202 -16.07 -9.69 -18.23
C TYR A 202 -14.55 -9.67 -18.39
N LEU A 203 -13.80 -9.62 -17.28
CA LEU A 203 -12.35 -9.56 -17.31
C LEU A 203 -11.73 -10.82 -17.92
N ILE A 204 -12.20 -12.00 -17.53
CA ILE A 204 -11.73 -13.26 -18.13
C ILE A 204 -12.04 -13.27 -19.63
N GLY A 205 -13.26 -12.93 -20.02
CA GLY A 205 -13.67 -12.91 -21.42
C GLY A 205 -12.86 -11.95 -22.28
N GLN A 206 -12.61 -10.73 -21.79
CA GLN A 206 -11.78 -9.73 -22.49
C GLN A 206 -10.33 -10.22 -22.65
N CYS A 207 -9.76 -10.87 -21.65
CA CYS A 207 -8.42 -11.44 -21.75
C CYS A 207 -8.36 -12.61 -22.75
N LEU A 208 -9.41 -13.43 -22.83
CA LEU A 208 -9.50 -14.51 -23.81
C LEU A 208 -9.70 -13.99 -25.25
N ALA A 209 -10.33 -12.83 -25.41
CA ALA A 209 -10.53 -12.18 -26.71
C ALA A 209 -9.28 -11.43 -27.21
N ALA A 210 -8.29 -11.19 -26.35
CA ALA A 210 -7.06 -10.50 -26.75
C ALA A 210 -6.28 -11.29 -27.82
N PRO A 211 -5.57 -10.60 -28.75
CA PRO A 211 -4.76 -11.25 -29.78
C PRO A 211 -3.73 -12.21 -29.17
N GLN A 212 -3.43 -13.30 -29.91
CA GLN A 212 -2.37 -14.24 -29.52
C GLN A 212 -1.00 -13.55 -29.50
N ASN A 213 -0.17 -13.90 -28.52
CA ASN A 213 1.15 -13.31 -28.30
C ASN A 213 1.12 -11.76 -28.21
N GLY A 214 -0.02 -11.21 -27.77
CA GLY A 214 -0.26 -9.78 -27.67
C GLY A 214 0.11 -9.18 -26.30
N ILE A 215 -0.22 -7.92 -26.17
CA ILE A 215 -0.11 -7.17 -24.90
C ILE A 215 -1.52 -6.88 -24.39
N ILE A 216 -1.80 -7.28 -23.15
CA ILE A 216 -3.07 -7.00 -22.47
C ILE A 216 -2.82 -5.90 -21.44
N VAL A 217 -3.39 -4.73 -21.67
CA VAL A 217 -3.30 -3.58 -20.74
C VAL A 217 -4.56 -3.53 -19.89
N ILE A 218 -4.39 -3.55 -18.58
CA ILE A 218 -5.49 -3.48 -17.61
C ILE A 218 -5.35 -2.20 -16.79
N ASP A 219 -6.32 -1.31 -16.92
CA ASP A 219 -6.38 -0.07 -16.17
C ASP A 219 -7.22 -0.30 -14.91
N GLU A 220 -6.62 -0.09 -13.73
CA GLU A 220 -7.17 -0.36 -12.40
C GLU A 220 -7.67 -1.82 -12.25
N PRO A 221 -6.75 -2.80 -12.23
CA PRO A 221 -7.10 -4.24 -12.17
C PRO A 221 -7.85 -4.66 -10.90
N GLU A 222 -7.78 -3.86 -9.84
CA GLU A 222 -8.45 -4.04 -8.55
C GLU A 222 -9.91 -3.57 -8.53
N LEU A 223 -10.32 -2.74 -9.49
CA LEU A 223 -11.60 -2.06 -9.47
C LEU A 223 -12.79 -3.05 -9.57
N HIS A 224 -13.77 -2.88 -8.68
CA HIS A 224 -14.97 -3.74 -8.54
C HIS A 224 -14.69 -5.17 -8.08
N LEU A 225 -13.46 -5.51 -7.68
CA LEU A 225 -13.10 -6.80 -7.15
C LEU A 225 -12.85 -6.75 -5.63
N HIS A 226 -13.37 -7.72 -4.91
CA HIS A 226 -13.01 -7.89 -3.50
C HIS A 226 -11.52 -8.25 -3.37
N LYS A 227 -10.81 -7.71 -2.35
CA LYS A 227 -9.36 -7.92 -2.15
C LYS A 227 -8.93 -9.39 -2.20
N SER A 228 -9.75 -10.30 -1.63
CA SER A 228 -9.44 -11.73 -1.61
C SER A 228 -9.47 -12.40 -3.00
N ILE A 229 -10.10 -11.78 -3.99
CA ILE A 229 -10.28 -12.33 -5.33
C ILE A 229 -9.25 -11.75 -6.32
N GLN A 230 -8.75 -10.54 -6.09
CA GLN A 230 -7.90 -9.81 -7.03
C GLN A 230 -6.67 -10.63 -7.47
N ILE A 231 -5.83 -11.03 -6.54
CA ILE A 231 -4.59 -11.76 -6.86
C ILE A 231 -4.86 -13.16 -7.42
N PRO A 232 -5.74 -14.00 -6.83
CA PRO A 232 -6.11 -15.28 -7.42
C PRO A 232 -6.61 -15.17 -8.86
N LEU A 233 -7.49 -14.22 -9.16
CA LEU A 233 -8.02 -14.00 -10.50
C LEU A 233 -6.89 -13.71 -11.50
N TRP A 234 -6.07 -12.69 -11.22
CA TRP A 234 -5.03 -12.27 -12.17
C TRP A 234 -3.92 -13.31 -12.33
N ASN A 235 -3.57 -14.05 -11.28
CA ASN A 235 -2.61 -15.15 -11.41
C ASN A 235 -3.13 -16.28 -12.32
N GLU A 236 -4.41 -16.62 -12.23
CA GLU A 236 -4.99 -17.66 -13.07
C GLU A 236 -5.22 -17.17 -14.51
N VAL A 237 -5.63 -15.93 -14.71
CA VAL A 237 -5.77 -15.32 -16.04
C VAL A 237 -4.41 -15.22 -16.75
N GLU A 238 -3.35 -14.82 -16.05
CA GLU A 238 -1.99 -14.77 -16.59
C GLU A 238 -1.46 -16.15 -16.97
N LYS A 239 -1.78 -17.19 -16.18
CA LYS A 239 -1.46 -18.57 -16.53
C LYS A 239 -2.21 -19.03 -17.78
N LEU A 240 -3.50 -18.70 -17.87
CA LEU A 240 -4.35 -19.05 -19.00
C LEU A 240 -3.86 -18.40 -20.31
N ARG A 241 -3.39 -17.16 -20.23
CA ARG A 241 -2.85 -16.38 -21.34
C ARG A 241 -1.34 -16.16 -21.17
N SER A 242 -0.62 -17.28 -20.91
CA SER A 242 0.84 -17.27 -20.80
C SER A 242 1.57 -16.84 -22.10
N ASP A 243 0.87 -16.82 -23.21
CA ASP A 243 1.32 -16.27 -24.49
C ASP A 243 1.41 -14.72 -24.47
N CYS A 244 0.61 -14.03 -23.68
CA CYS A 244 0.50 -12.58 -23.66
C CYS A 244 1.40 -11.91 -22.59
N LEU A 245 1.83 -10.67 -22.86
CA LEU A 245 2.40 -9.77 -21.83
C LEU A 245 1.26 -9.01 -21.16
N PHE A 246 1.20 -9.08 -19.84
CA PHE A 246 0.25 -8.30 -19.07
C PHE A 246 0.86 -6.97 -18.60
N VAL A 247 0.11 -5.88 -18.73
CA VAL A 247 0.48 -4.55 -18.26
C VAL A 247 -0.61 -4.05 -17.33
N HIS A 248 -0.34 -4.07 -16.03
CA HIS A 248 -1.26 -3.57 -15.01
C HIS A 248 -0.94 -2.13 -14.66
N LEU A 249 -1.95 -1.26 -14.67
CA LEU A 249 -1.85 0.15 -14.30
C LEU A 249 -2.66 0.36 -13.02
N THR A 250 -2.00 0.53 -11.89
CA THR A 250 -2.67 0.59 -10.57
C THR A 250 -2.19 1.75 -9.71
N HIS A 251 -3.04 2.17 -8.80
CA HIS A 251 -2.68 3.00 -7.66
C HIS A 251 -2.82 2.24 -6.32
N ASP A 252 -3.31 1.00 -6.36
CA ASP A 252 -3.48 0.17 -5.17
C ASP A 252 -2.15 -0.50 -4.80
N VAL A 253 -1.65 -0.09 -3.64
CA VAL A 253 -0.38 -0.54 -3.06
C VAL A 253 -0.46 -2.01 -2.63
N ASP A 254 -1.60 -2.43 -2.06
CA ASP A 254 -1.80 -3.81 -1.61
C ASP A 254 -1.77 -4.76 -2.81
N PHE A 255 -2.44 -4.39 -3.90
CA PHE A 255 -2.41 -5.14 -5.16
C PHE A 255 -0.98 -5.22 -5.72
N ALA A 256 -0.29 -4.08 -5.75
CA ALA A 256 1.07 -3.99 -6.28
C ALA A 256 2.08 -4.81 -5.48
N SER A 257 1.96 -4.82 -4.14
CA SER A 257 2.83 -5.60 -3.26
C SER A 257 2.60 -7.10 -3.42
N ALA A 258 1.35 -7.51 -3.54
CA ALA A 258 0.98 -8.91 -3.65
C ALA A 258 1.30 -9.57 -5.02
N LYS A 259 1.63 -8.77 -6.05
CA LYS A 259 2.10 -9.24 -7.38
C LYS A 259 3.62 -9.41 -7.38
N GLU A 260 4.13 -10.48 -6.74
CA GLU A 260 5.57 -10.73 -6.54
C GLU A 260 6.36 -10.91 -7.85
N ASN A 261 5.81 -11.63 -8.84
CA ASN A 261 6.51 -12.00 -10.07
C ASN A 261 6.37 -10.97 -11.21
N SER A 262 6.05 -9.72 -10.90
CA SER A 262 5.88 -8.65 -11.89
C SER A 262 7.05 -7.68 -11.88
N LYS A 263 7.49 -7.23 -13.04
CA LYS A 263 8.42 -6.11 -13.15
C LYS A 263 7.69 -4.83 -12.69
N LYS A 264 8.16 -4.19 -11.64
CA LYS A 264 7.51 -3.02 -11.03
C LYS A 264 8.14 -1.73 -11.54
N ILE A 265 7.29 -0.79 -11.95
CA ILE A 265 7.70 0.50 -12.51
C ILE A 265 6.91 1.60 -11.79
N TRP A 266 7.63 2.58 -11.29
CA TRP A 266 7.03 3.77 -10.73
C TRP A 266 6.74 4.80 -11.81
N LEU A 267 5.47 5.18 -11.96
CA LEU A 267 5.02 6.24 -12.84
C LEU A 267 4.87 7.54 -12.05
N LYS A 268 5.88 8.40 -12.13
CA LYS A 268 5.97 9.67 -11.38
C LYS A 268 4.96 10.70 -11.86
N GLY A 269 4.82 10.85 -13.19
CA GLY A 269 3.96 11.87 -13.77
C GLY A 269 3.96 11.87 -15.29
N PHE A 270 3.11 12.74 -15.84
CA PHE A 270 2.99 13.03 -17.27
C PHE A 270 3.01 14.54 -17.47
N ASP A 271 3.95 15.05 -18.25
CA ASP A 271 4.14 16.49 -18.50
C ASP A 271 3.26 17.07 -19.63
N GLY A 272 2.39 16.23 -20.21
CA GLY A 272 1.57 16.55 -21.37
C GLY A 272 2.08 15.92 -22.67
N LYS A 273 3.32 15.48 -22.71
CA LYS A 273 3.97 14.86 -23.88
C LYS A 273 4.68 13.56 -23.52
N ASN A 274 5.46 13.54 -22.45
CA ASN A 274 6.30 12.43 -22.03
C ASN A 274 5.91 11.94 -20.64
N TRP A 275 6.14 10.65 -20.36
CA TRP A 275 5.99 10.05 -19.03
C TRP A 275 7.33 10.04 -18.30
N GLN A 276 7.29 10.44 -17.04
CA GLN A 276 8.40 10.26 -16.11
C GLN A 276 8.19 8.95 -15.36
N TRP A 277 9.07 7.99 -15.55
CA TRP A 277 8.98 6.69 -14.94
C TRP A 277 10.36 6.13 -14.60
N GLU A 278 10.41 5.24 -13.60
CA GLU A 278 11.61 4.53 -13.16
C GLU A 278 11.29 3.09 -12.81
N GLU A 279 12.24 2.20 -13.06
CA GLU A 279 12.16 0.81 -12.58
C GLU A 279 12.42 0.79 -11.07
N ILE A 280 11.64 -0.02 -10.34
CA ILE A 280 11.84 -0.22 -8.90
C ILE A 280 12.80 -1.39 -8.75
N ASP A 281 14.05 -1.08 -8.36
CA ASP A 281 15.08 -2.11 -8.11
C ASP A 281 14.93 -2.71 -6.72
N GLU A 282 15.17 -4.03 -6.61
CA GLU A 282 15.06 -4.79 -5.36
C GLU A 282 16.23 -4.54 -4.38
N ASP A 283 17.30 -3.88 -4.82
CA ASP A 283 18.54 -3.69 -4.04
C ASP A 283 18.53 -2.52 -3.03
N ASN A 284 17.42 -1.82 -2.88
CA ASN A 284 17.30 -0.77 -1.87
C ASN A 284 17.05 -1.38 -0.48
N ASN A 285 17.78 -0.93 0.55
CA ASN A 285 17.67 -1.34 1.97
C ASN A 285 16.29 -1.11 2.62
N LEU A 286 15.24 -0.94 1.82
CA LEU A 286 13.86 -0.76 2.24
C LEU A 286 12.99 -1.88 1.64
N PRO A 287 12.06 -2.46 2.41
CA PRO A 287 11.11 -3.44 1.88
C PRO A 287 10.32 -2.88 0.68
N ASN A 288 10.11 -3.70 -0.35
CA ASN A 288 9.40 -3.29 -1.57
C ASN A 288 7.99 -2.74 -1.28
N GLU A 289 7.28 -3.30 -0.31
CA GLU A 289 5.97 -2.83 0.13
C GLU A 289 6.03 -1.37 0.61
N LEU A 290 7.08 -1.02 1.35
CA LEU A 290 7.27 0.33 1.85
C LEU A 290 7.58 1.32 0.73
N ILE A 291 8.41 0.92 -0.24
CA ILE A 291 8.72 1.75 -1.41
C ILE A 291 7.43 2.01 -2.20
N ILE A 292 6.62 0.99 -2.40
CA ILE A 292 5.37 1.10 -3.13
C ILE A 292 4.36 2.01 -2.40
N GLU A 293 4.24 1.90 -1.08
CA GLU A 293 3.39 2.77 -0.25
C GLU A 293 3.82 4.24 -0.37
N ILE A 294 5.12 4.48 -0.33
CA ILE A 294 5.72 5.81 -0.50
C ILE A 294 5.41 6.37 -1.90
N LEU A 295 5.63 5.58 -2.93
CA LEU A 295 5.48 6.00 -4.32
C LEU A 295 4.01 6.18 -4.74
N GLY A 296 3.08 5.50 -4.08
CA GLY A 296 1.62 5.66 -4.26
C GLY A 296 1.06 6.94 -3.64
N SER A 297 1.80 7.58 -2.72
CA SER A 297 1.38 8.80 -2.02
C SER A 297 1.97 10.07 -2.63
N ARG A 298 1.23 11.18 -2.55
CA ARG A 298 1.75 12.55 -2.82
C ARG A 298 2.01 13.35 -1.55
N LYS A 299 1.67 12.77 -0.39
CA LYS A 299 1.84 13.44 0.90
C LYS A 299 3.30 13.33 1.34
N PRO A 300 3.80 14.33 2.07
CA PRO A 300 5.06 14.19 2.79
C PRO A 300 5.03 12.95 3.69
N ILE A 301 6.17 12.32 3.89
CA ILE A 301 6.27 11.08 4.66
C ILE A 301 6.73 11.39 6.07
N VAL A 302 6.09 10.75 7.04
CA VAL A 302 6.58 10.75 8.41
C VAL A 302 6.69 9.32 8.94
N PHE A 303 7.92 8.91 9.24
CA PHE A 303 8.18 7.66 9.94
C PHE A 303 7.99 7.85 11.44
N VAL A 304 7.29 6.91 12.08
CA VAL A 304 7.01 6.95 13.52
C VAL A 304 7.39 5.63 14.18
N GLU A 305 7.66 5.66 15.48
CA GLU A 305 7.78 4.42 16.28
C GLU A 305 6.42 3.74 16.42
N GLY A 306 6.43 2.43 16.66
CA GLY A 306 5.25 1.62 16.85
C GLY A 306 4.96 0.64 15.72
N GLU A 307 3.88 -0.12 15.87
CA GLU A 307 3.45 -1.17 14.95
C GLU A 307 2.08 -0.85 14.33
N ASN A 308 1.82 -1.40 13.14
CA ASN A 308 0.51 -1.27 12.52
C ASN A 308 -0.58 -1.84 13.43
N GLY A 309 -1.64 -1.06 13.66
CA GLY A 309 -2.76 -1.43 14.51
C GLY A 309 -2.64 -0.97 15.97
N SER A 310 -1.50 -0.39 16.40
CA SER A 310 -1.39 0.23 17.72
C SER A 310 -2.24 1.50 17.82
N PHE A 311 -2.65 1.85 19.05
CA PHE A 311 -3.37 3.09 19.31
C PHE A 311 -2.51 4.32 19.02
N ASP A 312 -1.21 4.23 19.24
CA ASP A 312 -0.23 5.30 19.01
C ASP A 312 -0.16 5.65 17.53
N VAL A 313 0.02 4.65 16.66
CA VAL A 313 0.03 4.84 15.19
C VAL A 313 -1.33 5.34 14.71
N SER A 314 -2.42 4.87 15.30
CA SER A 314 -3.77 5.35 14.98
C SER A 314 -3.92 6.83 15.34
N LEU A 315 -3.40 7.27 16.49
CA LEU A 315 -3.40 8.68 16.92
C LEU A 315 -2.55 9.53 15.97
N TYR A 316 -1.34 9.09 15.64
CA TYR A 316 -0.48 9.79 14.67
C TYR A 316 -1.20 10.02 13.34
N ARG A 317 -1.88 9.01 12.79
CA ARG A 317 -2.61 9.13 11.52
C ARG A 317 -3.72 10.17 11.55
N GLU A 318 -4.39 10.33 12.69
CA GLU A 318 -5.44 11.34 12.83
C GLU A 318 -4.88 12.75 13.03
N VAL A 319 -3.82 12.90 13.84
CA VAL A 319 -3.18 14.20 14.11
C VAL A 319 -2.39 14.68 12.89
N LEU A 320 -1.69 13.78 12.21
CA LEU A 320 -0.83 14.04 11.06
C LEU A 320 -1.53 13.69 9.74
N SER A 321 -2.80 14.05 9.60
CA SER A 321 -3.64 13.66 8.45
C SER A 321 -3.11 14.16 7.09
N ASP A 322 -2.26 15.18 7.09
CA ASP A 322 -1.64 15.77 5.90
C ASP A 322 -0.37 15.03 5.45
N PHE A 323 0.06 14.06 6.24
CA PHE A 323 1.24 13.21 6.01
C PHE A 323 0.86 11.77 5.72
N LEU A 324 1.76 11.04 5.05
CA LEU A 324 1.75 9.59 5.03
C LEU A 324 2.50 9.08 6.27
N VAL A 325 1.77 8.56 7.25
CA VAL A 325 2.32 8.06 8.51
C VAL A 325 2.68 6.59 8.39
N ILE A 326 3.97 6.28 8.49
CA ILE A 326 4.51 4.93 8.33
C ILE A 326 5.19 4.47 9.64
N PRO A 327 4.65 3.46 10.34
CA PRO A 327 5.29 2.90 11.52
C PRO A 327 6.51 2.04 11.16
N ARG A 328 7.57 2.15 11.97
CA ARG A 328 8.84 1.44 11.77
C ARG A 328 9.33 0.66 13.01
N GLY A 329 8.44 0.37 13.95
CA GLY A 329 8.77 -0.38 15.16
C GLY A 329 9.61 0.42 16.15
N SER A 330 10.93 0.51 15.95
CA SER A 330 11.87 1.14 16.87
C SER A 330 12.45 2.47 16.37
N CYS A 331 12.96 3.30 17.29
CA CYS A 331 13.64 4.57 16.96
C CYS A 331 14.80 4.35 15.96
N THR A 332 15.57 3.28 16.11
CA THR A 332 16.68 2.96 15.21
C THR A 332 16.19 2.76 13.78
N GLN A 333 15.09 2.04 13.60
CA GLN A 333 14.49 1.82 12.29
C GLN A 333 13.88 3.08 11.70
N VAL A 334 13.29 3.96 12.51
CA VAL A 334 12.84 5.29 12.07
C VAL A 334 14.01 6.09 11.54
N ILE A 335 15.10 6.19 12.31
CA ILE A 335 16.32 6.93 11.93
C ILE A 335 16.91 6.39 10.63
N GLN A 336 17.04 5.06 10.51
CA GLN A 336 17.57 4.40 9.31
C GLN A 336 16.67 4.67 8.09
N SER A 337 15.36 4.61 8.25
CA SER A 337 14.40 4.85 7.15
C SER A 337 14.46 6.28 6.63
N VAL A 338 14.52 7.27 7.54
CA VAL A 338 14.70 8.68 7.15
C VAL A 338 16.00 8.88 6.38
N LYS A 339 17.11 8.36 6.89
CA LYS A 339 18.42 8.49 6.24
C LYS A 339 18.48 7.80 4.90
N ALA A 340 17.95 6.59 4.79
CA ALA A 340 17.91 5.83 3.54
C ALA A 340 17.10 6.55 2.46
N LEU A 341 15.90 7.06 2.80
CA LEU A 341 15.10 7.81 1.84
C LEU A 341 15.74 9.15 1.46
N LYS A 342 16.28 9.90 2.42
CA LYS A 342 16.95 11.17 2.10
C LYS A 342 18.19 10.99 1.22
N ALA A 343 18.95 9.93 1.41
CA ALA A 343 20.08 9.58 0.54
C ALA A 343 19.63 9.34 -0.91
N ASN A 344 18.39 8.91 -1.10
CA ASN A 344 17.77 8.63 -2.39
C ASN A 344 16.74 9.71 -2.81
N SER A 345 16.88 10.95 -2.32
CA SER A 345 15.93 12.04 -2.58
C SER A 345 15.72 12.37 -4.07
N GLN A 346 16.69 12.04 -4.92
CA GLN A 346 16.55 12.16 -6.38
C GLN A 346 15.47 11.23 -6.95
N LEU A 347 15.14 10.14 -6.25
CA LEU A 347 14.18 9.15 -6.69
C LEU A 347 12.71 9.57 -6.42
N HIS A 348 12.41 10.34 -5.38
CA HIS A 348 11.02 10.54 -4.96
C HIS A 348 10.54 11.99 -4.80
N HIS A 349 11.39 12.99 -4.71
CA HIS A 349 11.04 14.41 -4.49
C HIS A 349 10.06 14.69 -3.33
N LEU A 350 9.86 13.73 -2.43
CA LEU A 350 8.98 13.85 -1.28
C LEU A 350 9.77 14.35 -0.07
N GLU A 351 9.12 15.17 0.74
CA GLU A 351 9.66 15.53 2.04
C GLU A 351 9.54 14.34 2.99
N VAL A 352 10.64 14.05 3.70
CA VAL A 352 10.75 12.89 4.58
C VAL A 352 11.16 13.33 5.98
N TYR A 353 10.39 12.91 6.95
CA TYR A 353 10.53 13.23 8.35
C TYR A 353 10.52 11.96 9.21
N GLY A 354 11.09 12.03 10.40
CA GLY A 354 10.94 11.04 11.46
C GLY A 354 10.41 11.67 12.73
N ILE A 355 9.57 10.97 13.47
CA ILE A 355 9.16 11.33 14.82
C ILE A 355 9.47 10.15 15.73
N ILE A 356 10.20 10.43 16.80
CA ILE A 356 10.60 9.42 17.79
C ILE A 356 10.29 9.91 19.21
N ASP A 357 10.20 8.97 20.11
CA ASP A 357 10.01 9.23 21.52
C ASP A 357 11.18 10.02 22.11
N ARG A 358 10.88 10.88 23.08
CA ARG A 358 11.92 11.62 23.80
C ARG A 358 12.80 10.69 24.62
N ASP A 359 12.19 9.67 25.21
CA ASP A 359 12.87 8.82 26.18
C ASP A 359 13.62 9.64 27.23
N ARG A 360 14.91 9.35 27.42
CA ARG A 360 15.80 10.06 28.32
C ARG A 360 16.90 10.81 27.58
N ARG A 361 16.65 11.18 26.29
CA ARG A 361 17.64 11.82 25.41
C ARG A 361 18.04 13.19 25.91
N LEU A 362 19.33 13.47 25.77
CA LEU A 362 19.88 14.79 26.06
C LEU A 362 19.55 15.79 24.95
N GLN A 363 19.50 17.09 25.29
CA GLN A 363 19.21 18.14 24.32
C GLN A 363 20.20 18.17 23.15
N GLN A 364 21.47 17.81 23.40
CA GLN A 364 22.49 17.74 22.35
C GLN A 364 22.18 16.63 21.33
N GLU A 365 21.69 15.48 21.77
CA GLU A 365 21.24 14.39 20.92
C GLU A 365 20.03 14.81 20.09
N ILE A 366 19.04 15.44 20.72
CA ILE A 366 17.83 15.96 20.06
C ILE A 366 18.21 16.93 18.94
N ASN A 367 19.08 17.91 19.24
CA ASN A 367 19.53 18.90 18.25
C ASN A 367 20.27 18.26 17.06
N LYS A 368 20.97 17.15 17.29
CA LYS A 368 21.64 16.40 16.21
C LYS A 368 20.62 15.67 15.32
N LEU A 369 19.62 15.04 15.92
CA LEU A 369 18.56 14.33 15.20
C LEU A 369 17.72 15.28 14.34
N GLU A 370 17.40 16.47 14.84
CA GLU A 370 16.61 17.46 14.12
C GLU A 370 17.30 17.97 12.84
N ARG A 371 18.64 18.02 12.81
CA ARG A 371 19.39 18.34 11.58
C ARG A 371 19.18 17.31 10.48
N ASP A 372 18.90 16.07 10.85
CA ASP A 372 18.59 14.98 9.94
C ASP A 372 17.07 14.90 9.63
N SER A 373 16.24 15.88 10.07
CA SER A 373 14.76 15.90 10.01
C SER A 373 14.11 14.78 10.82
N ILE A 374 14.72 14.41 11.93
CA ILE A 374 14.17 13.47 12.90
C ILE A 374 13.80 14.29 14.14
N TYR A 375 12.52 14.39 14.40
CA TYR A 375 11.96 15.20 15.47
C TYR A 375 11.63 14.35 16.68
N VAL A 376 11.76 14.95 17.84
CA VAL A 376 11.56 14.29 19.12
C VAL A 376 10.32 14.87 19.79
N LEU A 377 9.45 14.02 20.32
CA LEU A 377 8.28 14.45 21.06
C LEU A 377 8.66 15.24 22.32
N ASN A 378 7.79 16.15 22.73
CA ASN A 378 7.92 16.86 24.02
C ASN A 378 7.37 16.04 25.20
N VAL A 379 7.10 14.76 25.00
CA VAL A 379 6.73 13.78 26.04
C VAL A 379 7.73 12.64 26.03
N ALA A 380 7.92 11.97 27.17
CA ALA A 380 8.92 10.92 27.31
C ALA A 380 8.65 9.74 26.38
N GLU A 381 7.41 9.32 26.24
CA GLU A 381 6.92 8.25 25.38
C GLU A 381 5.62 8.69 24.70
N VAL A 382 5.32 8.16 23.52
CA VAL A 382 4.10 8.50 22.76
C VAL A 382 2.83 8.26 23.57
N GLU A 383 2.82 7.22 24.42
CA GLU A 383 1.69 6.90 25.28
C GLU A 383 1.36 8.05 26.26
N ASN A 384 2.32 8.90 26.57
CA ASN A 384 2.10 10.09 27.41
C ASN A 384 1.26 11.16 26.70
N LEU A 385 1.12 11.12 25.37
CA LEU A 385 0.19 11.99 24.65
C LEU A 385 -1.27 11.77 25.09
N PHE A 386 -1.63 10.53 25.40
CA PHE A 386 -2.97 10.21 25.94
C PHE A 386 -3.19 10.78 27.34
N CYS A 387 -2.10 11.12 28.03
CA CYS A 387 -2.11 11.71 29.38
C CYS A 387 -1.99 13.24 29.36
N ALA A 388 -1.90 13.88 28.19
CA ALA A 388 -1.84 15.33 28.08
C ALA A 388 -3.07 15.97 28.79
N LYS A 389 -2.86 17.07 29.52
CA LYS A 389 -3.91 17.72 30.30
C LYS A 389 -5.15 18.00 29.45
N GLU A 390 -4.95 18.59 28.29
CA GLU A 390 -6.01 18.98 27.36
C GLU A 390 -6.80 17.76 26.88
N ILE A 391 -6.13 16.63 26.63
CA ILE A 391 -6.78 15.36 26.24
C ILE A 391 -7.63 14.80 27.38
N LEU A 392 -7.10 14.81 28.61
CA LEU A 392 -7.85 14.37 29.78
C LEU A 392 -9.09 15.23 30.02
N GLU A 393 -8.99 16.53 29.83
CA GLU A 393 -10.10 17.49 29.94
C GLU A 393 -11.15 17.24 28.85
N ILE A 394 -10.74 17.02 27.59
CA ILE A 394 -11.65 16.67 26.47
C ILE A 394 -12.41 15.37 26.81
N VAL A 395 -11.70 14.32 27.22
CA VAL A 395 -12.32 13.03 27.56
C VAL A 395 -13.28 13.17 28.72
N SER A 396 -12.89 13.84 29.81
CA SER A 396 -13.75 14.06 30.98
C SER A 396 -15.03 14.83 30.62
N ASN A 397 -14.91 15.91 29.83
CA ASN A 397 -16.06 16.69 29.36
C ASN A 397 -17.02 15.83 28.51
N ARG A 398 -16.50 14.99 27.62
CA ARG A 398 -17.31 14.11 26.77
C ARG A 398 -18.02 13.00 27.56
N LEU A 399 -17.47 12.63 28.71
CA LEU A 399 -18.11 11.70 29.64
C LEU A 399 -19.10 12.39 30.60
N GLY A 400 -19.31 13.73 30.45
CA GLY A 400 -20.19 14.51 31.33
C GLY A 400 -19.66 14.67 32.75
N ARG A 401 -18.33 14.59 32.95
CA ARG A 401 -17.66 14.65 34.25
C ARG A 401 -17.07 16.05 34.49
N ASN A 402 -16.54 16.27 35.69
CA ASN A 402 -15.85 17.50 36.03
C ASN A 402 -14.36 17.42 35.64
N ALA A 403 -14.02 18.00 34.49
CA ALA A 403 -12.69 17.95 33.91
C ALA A 403 -11.59 18.47 34.85
N THR A 404 -11.84 19.58 35.56
CA THR A 404 -10.87 20.16 36.52
C THR A 404 -10.59 19.23 37.69
N GLN A 405 -11.63 18.61 38.25
CA GLN A 405 -11.49 17.67 39.37
C GLN A 405 -10.81 16.39 38.93
N ASP A 406 -11.20 15.84 37.79
CA ASP A 406 -10.61 14.61 37.24
C ASP A 406 -9.13 14.83 36.94
N PHE A 407 -8.75 15.97 36.32
CA PHE A 407 -7.36 16.29 36.06
C PHE A 407 -6.56 16.42 37.36
N GLN A 408 -7.08 17.11 38.39
CA GLN A 408 -6.40 17.22 39.68
C GLN A 408 -6.15 15.84 40.32
N ASN A 409 -7.13 14.96 40.31
CA ASN A 409 -7.01 13.61 40.86
C ASN A 409 -5.95 12.79 40.11
N ILE A 410 -5.99 12.83 38.77
CA ILE A 410 -5.03 12.13 37.91
C ILE A 410 -3.61 12.69 38.13
N SER A 411 -3.48 14.00 38.10
CA SER A 411 -2.19 14.69 38.30
C SER A 411 -1.56 14.31 39.64
N ASN A 412 -2.33 14.38 40.74
CA ASN A 412 -1.85 13.99 42.07
C ASN A 412 -1.43 12.51 42.10
N THR A 413 -2.17 11.62 41.44
CA THR A 413 -1.83 10.20 41.35
C THR A 413 -0.50 9.99 40.64
N ILE A 414 -0.27 10.68 39.50
CA ILE A 414 0.96 10.55 38.71
C ILE A 414 2.16 11.12 39.48
N PHE A 415 2.02 12.31 40.14
CA PHE A 415 3.06 12.85 40.97
C PHE A 415 3.43 11.95 42.16
N SER A 416 2.45 11.36 42.82
CA SER A 416 2.68 10.41 43.92
C SER A 416 3.47 9.17 43.44
N ARG A 417 3.17 8.68 42.25
CA ARG A 417 3.90 7.56 41.66
C ARG A 417 5.33 7.90 41.32
N LEU A 418 5.57 9.04 40.64
CA LEU A 418 6.92 9.49 40.33
C LEU A 418 7.73 9.67 41.62
N SER A 419 7.13 10.22 42.67
CA SER A 419 7.78 10.36 43.97
C SER A 419 8.21 9.03 44.58
N GLY A 420 7.37 7.98 44.43
CA GLY A 420 7.70 6.64 44.90
C GLY A 420 8.75 5.89 44.03
N GLU A 421 8.99 6.36 42.80
CA GLU A 421 9.91 5.74 41.85
C GLU A 421 11.13 6.64 41.52
N ILE A 422 11.34 7.76 42.23
CA ILE A 422 12.30 8.79 41.84
C ILE A 422 13.71 8.23 41.70
N GLU A 423 14.19 7.42 42.65
CA GLU A 423 15.53 6.81 42.60
C GLU A 423 15.69 5.87 41.38
N THR A 424 14.65 5.13 41.07
CA THR A 424 14.64 4.24 39.89
C THR A 424 14.73 5.06 38.60
N GLN A 425 13.93 6.13 38.49
CA GLN A 425 13.92 6.98 37.31
C GLN A 425 15.24 7.74 37.15
N VAL A 426 15.83 8.24 38.25
CA VAL A 426 17.17 8.86 38.25
C VAL A 426 18.22 7.85 37.74
N SER A 427 18.23 6.66 38.33
CA SER A 427 19.21 5.61 37.94
C SER A 427 19.12 5.25 36.46
N LEU A 428 17.90 5.10 35.92
CA LEU A 428 17.70 4.81 34.51
C LEU A 428 18.19 5.97 33.61
N ARG A 429 17.92 7.23 33.98
CA ARG A 429 18.41 8.40 33.24
C ARG A 429 19.94 8.47 33.24
N VAL A 430 20.57 8.29 34.39
CA VAL A 430 22.03 8.28 34.50
C VAL A 430 22.66 7.16 33.69
N ASN A 431 22.06 5.97 33.68
CA ASN A 431 22.53 4.86 32.85
C ASN A 431 22.47 5.18 31.35
N ASP A 432 21.38 5.79 30.88
CA ASP A 432 21.23 6.15 29.47
C ASP A 432 22.18 7.31 29.10
N GLU A 433 22.41 8.27 30.00
CA GLU A 433 23.38 9.35 29.80
C GLU A 433 24.83 8.81 29.74
N ILE A 434 25.19 7.86 30.60
CA ILE A 434 26.49 7.18 30.53
C ILE A 434 26.65 6.44 29.20
N LYS A 435 25.62 5.70 28.75
CA LYS A 435 25.66 5.03 27.43
C LYS A 435 25.89 6.04 26.30
N PHE A 436 25.21 7.17 26.33
CA PHE A 436 25.40 8.22 25.33
C PHE A 436 26.82 8.77 25.34
N LEU A 437 27.38 9.08 26.53
CA LEU A 437 28.76 9.57 26.66
C LEU A 437 29.78 8.53 26.14
N LEU A 438 29.57 7.25 26.41
CA LEU A 438 30.43 6.17 25.90
C LEU A 438 30.38 6.05 24.36
N GLN A 439 29.24 6.36 23.73
CA GLN A 439 29.12 6.38 22.26
C GLN A 439 29.87 7.58 21.63
N MET A 440 30.23 8.58 22.40
CA MET A 440 31.05 9.70 21.94
C MET A 440 32.56 9.41 21.91
N PHE A 441 32.97 8.16 22.19
CA PHE A 441 34.36 7.74 22.08
C PHE A 441 34.91 8.00 20.68
N ASP A 442 36.01 8.75 20.59
CA ASP A 442 36.65 9.05 19.30
C ASP A 442 37.41 7.82 18.78
N THR A 443 36.91 7.24 17.71
CA THR A 443 37.49 6.06 17.03
C THR A 443 38.64 6.41 16.08
N SER A 444 38.97 7.69 15.92
CA SER A 444 40.07 8.12 15.03
C SER A 444 41.48 7.84 15.60
N HIS A 445 41.57 7.58 16.89
CA HIS A 445 42.83 7.29 17.57
C HIS A 445 43.48 5.99 17.05
N LYS A 446 44.81 6.05 16.79
CA LYS A 446 45.62 4.92 16.31
C LYS A 446 46.77 4.62 17.27
N GLY A 447 47.00 3.32 17.49
CA GLY A 447 48.04 2.80 18.40
C GLY A 447 47.55 2.68 19.84
N GLU A 448 48.07 1.66 20.55
CA GLU A 448 47.62 1.25 21.89
C GLU A 448 47.59 2.41 22.89
N ASN A 449 48.71 3.13 23.01
CA ASN A 449 48.82 4.25 23.98
C ASN A 449 47.82 5.38 23.70
N SER A 450 47.56 5.71 22.44
CA SER A 450 46.61 6.76 22.05
C SER A 450 45.17 6.36 22.37
N ILE A 451 44.80 5.12 22.05
CA ILE A 451 43.49 4.55 22.37
C ILE A 451 43.29 4.49 23.88
N GLN A 452 44.28 3.99 24.62
CA GLN A 452 44.22 3.89 26.10
C GLN A 452 44.07 5.28 26.75
N SER A 453 44.82 6.28 26.27
CA SER A 453 44.74 7.65 26.80
C SER A 453 43.38 8.26 26.52
N SER A 454 42.80 8.10 25.31
CA SER A 454 41.49 8.59 24.95
C SER A 454 40.39 7.94 25.80
N LEU A 455 40.49 6.62 26.02
CA LEU A 455 39.55 5.88 26.85
C LEU A 455 39.61 6.32 28.32
N ASN A 456 40.82 6.49 28.88
CA ASN A 456 40.99 6.99 30.24
C ASN A 456 40.44 8.42 30.40
N ASN A 457 40.65 9.30 29.43
CA ASN A 457 40.10 10.63 29.43
C ASN A 457 38.58 10.60 29.43
N LEU A 458 37.95 9.74 28.62
CA LEU A 458 36.50 9.55 28.59
C LEU A 458 35.99 9.06 29.96
N PHE A 459 36.59 8.05 30.55
CA PHE A 459 36.18 7.57 31.87
C PHE A 459 36.33 8.64 32.96
N THR A 460 37.40 9.44 32.92
CA THR A 460 37.64 10.52 33.89
C THR A 460 36.60 11.65 33.73
N SER A 461 36.06 11.84 32.52
CA SER A 461 35.03 12.84 32.25
C SER A 461 33.64 12.43 32.74
N ILE A 462 33.40 11.16 33.06
CA ILE A 462 32.10 10.65 33.53
C ILE A 462 32.07 10.67 35.06
N ASP A 463 31.52 11.74 35.62
CA ASP A 463 31.29 11.88 37.06
C ASP A 463 29.89 11.39 37.44
N ILE A 464 29.80 10.15 37.92
CA ILE A 464 28.53 9.49 38.27
C ILE A 464 27.81 10.26 39.39
N SER A 465 28.54 10.78 40.38
CA SER A 465 27.96 11.53 41.52
C SER A 465 27.30 12.83 41.04
N LYS A 466 27.97 13.52 40.14
CA LYS A 466 27.44 14.74 39.50
C LYS A 466 26.20 14.43 38.65
N LEU A 467 26.29 13.44 37.75
CA LEU A 467 25.18 13.03 36.90
C LEU A 467 23.95 12.61 37.71
N TYR A 468 24.16 11.85 38.78
CA TYR A 468 23.07 11.42 39.66
C TYR A 468 22.43 12.59 40.38
N SER A 469 23.22 13.50 40.94
CA SER A 469 22.73 14.69 41.63
C SER A 469 21.96 15.63 40.71
N GLU A 470 22.44 15.87 39.49
CA GLU A 470 21.77 16.71 38.49
C GLU A 470 20.41 16.12 38.08
N ASN A 471 20.36 14.84 37.79
CA ASN A 471 19.12 14.15 37.42
C ASN A 471 18.13 14.04 38.58
N TYR A 472 18.62 13.83 39.81
CA TYR A 472 17.78 13.88 41.02
C TYR A 472 17.18 15.24 41.21
N THR A 473 17.98 16.31 41.15
CA THR A 473 17.53 17.70 41.31
C THR A 473 16.48 18.06 40.25
N LEU A 474 16.68 17.61 39.02
CA LEU A 474 15.71 17.80 37.94
C LEU A 474 14.33 17.20 38.30
N LEU A 475 14.31 15.91 38.68
CA LEU A 475 13.05 15.23 38.98
C LEU A 475 12.40 15.76 40.27
N ASP A 476 13.20 16.06 41.32
CA ASP A 476 12.70 16.65 42.54
C ASP A 476 12.10 18.05 42.32
N SER A 477 12.75 18.88 41.51
CA SER A 477 12.21 20.20 41.17
C SER A 477 10.84 20.12 40.48
N ILE A 478 10.63 19.12 39.59
CA ILE A 478 9.35 18.87 38.94
C ILE A 478 8.28 18.46 39.94
N LEU A 479 8.64 17.64 40.92
CA LEU A 479 7.73 17.20 41.98
C LEU A 479 7.35 18.39 42.92
N GLN A 480 8.33 19.19 43.33
CA GLN A 480 8.11 20.36 44.22
C GLN A 480 7.26 21.45 43.56
N GLN A 481 7.50 21.72 42.27
CA GLN A 481 6.76 22.72 41.50
C GLN A 481 5.42 22.20 40.97
N LYS A 482 5.15 20.90 41.07
CA LYS A 482 3.98 20.25 40.48
C LYS A 482 3.82 20.59 39.00
N ASN A 483 4.93 20.62 38.25
CA ASN A 483 4.91 20.93 36.82
C ASN A 483 4.52 19.69 36.00
N TYR A 484 3.25 19.60 35.67
CA TYR A 484 2.69 18.43 34.98
C TYR A 484 3.23 18.22 33.56
N THR A 485 3.42 19.31 32.81
CA THR A 485 3.96 19.23 31.44
C THR A 485 5.40 18.72 31.45
N ASN A 486 6.24 19.24 32.33
CA ASN A 486 7.61 18.76 32.49
C ASN A 486 7.65 17.32 33.03
N LEU A 487 6.68 16.93 33.86
CA LEU A 487 6.57 15.53 34.30
C LEU A 487 6.35 14.60 33.12
N LEU A 488 5.41 14.89 32.22
CA LEU A 488 5.16 14.07 31.00
C LEU A 488 6.38 13.99 30.08
N ALA A 489 7.24 15.03 30.07
CA ALA A 489 8.45 15.07 29.26
C ALA A 489 9.61 14.21 29.79
N VAL A 490 9.57 13.82 31.07
CA VAL A 490 10.67 13.09 31.73
C VAL A 490 10.28 11.73 32.30
N TYR A 491 8.99 11.49 32.51
CA TYR A 491 8.50 10.27 33.15
C TYR A 491 8.23 9.18 32.13
N ASN A 492 9.19 8.29 31.98
CA ASN A 492 9.18 7.17 31.05
C ASN A 492 8.40 6.00 31.66
N ARG A 493 7.11 5.84 31.29
CA ARG A 493 6.26 4.75 31.79
C ARG A 493 5.14 4.40 30.80
N LYS A 494 5.35 3.41 29.97
CA LYS A 494 4.41 2.92 28.93
C LYS A 494 3.01 2.61 29.44
N SER A 495 2.89 2.13 30.68
CA SER A 495 1.59 1.78 31.26
C SER A 495 0.80 2.97 31.84
N LEU A 496 1.29 4.19 31.75
CA LEU A 496 0.69 5.35 32.42
C LEU A 496 -0.75 5.60 31.97
N ALA A 497 -0.99 5.68 30.66
CA ALA A 497 -2.32 5.89 30.09
C ALA A 497 -3.33 4.81 30.49
N SER A 498 -2.90 3.54 30.52
CA SER A 498 -3.74 2.45 30.94
C SER A 498 -4.15 2.55 32.42
N GLN A 499 -3.20 2.95 33.27
CA GLN A 499 -3.42 3.01 34.73
C GLN A 499 -4.35 4.14 35.16
N ILE A 500 -4.38 5.27 34.44
CA ILE A 500 -5.25 6.40 34.77
C ILE A 500 -6.66 6.29 34.19
N SER A 501 -6.93 5.31 33.33
CA SER A 501 -8.24 5.11 32.69
C SER A 501 -9.37 5.07 33.73
N ALA A 502 -9.19 4.32 34.82
CA ALA A 502 -10.19 4.20 35.87
C ALA A 502 -10.51 5.53 36.58
N SER A 503 -9.56 6.45 36.68
CA SER A 503 -9.78 7.78 37.27
C SER A 503 -10.74 8.65 36.45
N LEU A 504 -10.89 8.35 35.16
CA LEU A 504 -11.88 8.96 34.27
C LEU A 504 -13.21 8.18 34.20
N GLY A 505 -13.37 7.14 35.03
CA GLY A 505 -14.54 6.28 34.98
C GLY A 505 -14.58 5.34 33.76
N LEU A 506 -13.45 5.15 33.10
CA LEU A 506 -13.28 4.24 31.97
C LEU A 506 -12.83 2.86 32.45
N SER A 507 -13.05 1.84 31.62
CA SER A 507 -12.49 0.51 31.86
C SER A 507 -10.95 0.59 31.91
N ASN A 508 -10.32 -0.30 32.66
CA ASN A 508 -8.86 -0.30 32.78
C ASN A 508 -8.21 -0.47 31.39
N GLY A 509 -7.29 0.43 31.04
CA GLY A 509 -6.58 0.42 29.77
C GLY A 509 -7.32 1.01 28.58
N SER A 510 -8.57 1.49 28.72
CA SER A 510 -9.38 1.94 27.56
C SER A 510 -9.23 3.43 27.21
N LEU A 511 -8.38 4.20 27.92
CA LEU A 511 -8.16 5.59 27.59
C LEU A 511 -7.58 5.81 26.18
N PRO A 512 -6.54 5.06 25.74
CA PRO A 512 -6.02 5.20 24.38
C PRO A 512 -7.06 4.93 23.30
N GLU A 513 -7.85 3.84 23.44
CA GLU A 513 -8.95 3.52 22.53
C GLU A 513 -9.98 4.65 22.48
N THR A 514 -10.35 5.20 23.64
CA THR A 514 -11.33 6.27 23.75
C THR A 514 -10.84 7.54 23.03
N VAL A 515 -9.58 7.92 23.23
CA VAL A 515 -8.99 9.09 22.56
C VAL A 515 -8.93 8.90 21.05
N VAL A 516 -8.49 7.72 20.55
CA VAL A 516 -8.46 7.40 19.12
C VAL A 516 -9.89 7.41 18.53
N ARG A 517 -10.89 6.92 19.26
CA ARG A 517 -12.29 7.00 18.81
C ARG A 517 -12.76 8.45 18.71
N LEU A 518 -12.45 9.29 19.69
CA LEU A 518 -12.79 10.71 19.68
C LEU A 518 -12.06 11.47 18.59
N SER A 519 -10.80 11.14 18.27
CA SER A 519 -10.05 11.75 17.18
C SER A 519 -10.62 11.47 15.79
N LYS A 520 -11.47 10.45 15.67
CA LYS A 520 -12.21 10.11 14.44
C LYS A 520 -13.61 10.73 14.38
N SER A 521 -13.99 11.51 15.37
CA SER A 521 -15.31 12.15 15.51
C SER A 521 -15.24 13.67 15.32
N ASP A 522 -16.26 14.38 15.78
CA ASP A 522 -16.33 15.85 15.85
C ASP A 522 -15.26 16.49 16.72
N CYS A 523 -14.59 15.72 17.59
CA CYS A 523 -13.46 16.18 18.40
C CYS A 523 -12.10 16.18 17.65
N LYS A 524 -12.04 15.79 16.39
CA LYS A 524 -10.78 15.66 15.64
C LYS A 524 -9.91 16.89 15.73
N ASN A 525 -10.44 18.05 15.41
CA ASN A 525 -9.68 19.30 15.41
C ASN A 525 -9.30 19.75 16.83
N GLU A 526 -10.14 19.49 17.81
CA GLU A 526 -9.87 19.79 19.21
C GLU A 526 -8.68 18.96 19.72
N ILE A 527 -8.67 17.65 19.45
CA ILE A 527 -7.58 16.74 19.80
C ILE A 527 -6.29 17.08 19.05
N LYS A 528 -6.38 17.38 17.72
CA LYS A 528 -5.22 17.80 16.92
C LYS A 528 -4.56 19.05 17.52
N ASN A 529 -5.34 20.07 17.83
CA ASN A 529 -4.85 21.33 18.43
C ASN A 529 -4.28 21.11 19.83
N ALA A 530 -4.91 20.27 20.65
CA ALA A 530 -4.44 19.92 21.97
C ALA A 530 -3.08 19.22 21.96
N LEU A 531 -2.86 18.35 20.99
CA LEU A 531 -1.61 17.58 20.90
C LEU A 531 -0.48 18.29 20.15
N LYS A 532 -0.79 19.22 19.26
CA LYS A 532 0.20 19.93 18.43
C LYS A 532 1.44 20.42 19.21
N PRO A 533 1.35 21.04 20.41
CA PRO A 533 2.51 21.50 21.16
C PRO A 533 3.46 20.38 21.63
N TYR A 534 2.96 19.15 21.72
CA TYR A 534 3.73 17.99 22.18
C TYR A 534 4.60 17.35 21.09
N PHE A 535 4.47 17.81 19.84
CA PHE A 535 5.29 17.34 18.71
C PHE A 535 6.64 18.05 18.56
N GLY A 536 7.11 18.74 19.60
CA GLY A 536 8.39 19.45 19.57
C GLY A 536 8.45 20.43 18.39
N ASN A 537 9.61 20.51 17.74
CA ASN A 537 9.78 21.41 16.59
C ASN A 537 9.03 20.92 15.32
N PHE A 538 8.52 19.69 15.30
CA PHE A 538 7.67 19.21 14.21
C PHE A 538 6.30 19.93 14.16
N GLN A 539 5.85 20.55 15.26
CA GLN A 539 4.58 21.28 15.33
C GLN A 539 4.40 22.33 14.23
N GLN A 540 5.49 22.90 13.70
CA GLN A 540 5.46 23.90 12.62
C GLN A 540 4.88 23.35 11.29
N PHE A 541 4.92 22.04 11.08
CA PHE A 541 4.41 21.36 9.89
C PHE A 541 2.97 20.84 10.08
N ILE A 542 2.41 20.94 11.28
CA ILE A 542 1.03 20.49 11.57
C ILE A 542 0.12 21.70 11.37
N GLU A 543 -0.73 21.66 10.34
CA GLU A 543 -1.71 22.72 10.05
C GLU A 543 -2.85 22.80 11.07
#